data_ef353dfa8c8216d2aa32d06a62eb9f8d
#
_entry.id   ef353dfa8c8216d2aa32d06a62eb9f8d
#
_cell.length_a   1.000
_cell.length_b   1.000
_cell.length_c   1.000
_cell.angle_alpha   90.00
_cell.angle_beta   90.00
_cell.angle_gamma   90.00
#
_symmetry.space_group_name_H-M   'P 1'
#
loop_
_entity.id
_entity.type
_entity.pdbx_description
1 polymer ?
#
loop_
_entity_poly.entity_id
_entity_poly.type
_entity_poly.pdbx_seq_one_letter_code
_entity_poly.pdbx_strand_id
1 'polypeptide(L)'
;MKLNNGQSGSITFIGTVSPAGGNLKEPVTESTKKAARCFYGLSQNRADKKRYPAVDPVDSYSKYLEYPEIIEYLDEKIEKGWVDKVTKTKYIIRKGKDAYEQINILGDDGVPMSYHEQYWKSELVDFVILQQDAFDEIDGSTPLERQKLMLD
;
A
#
# COMPACT_ATOMS: atom_id res chain seq x y z
N MET A 1 20.78 6.41 15.53
CA MET A 1 21.74 7.50 15.69
C MET A 1 22.36 7.38 17.08
N LYS A 2 23.70 7.37 17.18
CA LYS A 2 24.38 7.37 18.48
C LYS A 2 24.65 8.81 18.90
N LEU A 3 24.30 9.16 20.11
CA LEU A 3 24.53 10.48 20.70
C LEU A 3 25.94 10.56 21.30
N ASN A 4 26.45 11.78 21.52
CA ASN A 4 27.78 11.99 22.08
C ASN A 4 27.96 11.44 23.53
N ASN A 5 26.85 11.23 24.23
CA ASN A 5 26.82 10.62 25.58
C ASN A 5 26.74 9.08 25.59
N GLY A 6 26.86 8.44 24.42
CA GLY A 6 26.78 6.99 24.24
C GLY A 6 25.37 6.42 24.18
N GLN A 7 24.33 7.22 24.35
CA GLN A 7 22.95 6.79 24.19
C GLN A 7 22.56 6.72 22.70
N SER A 8 21.55 5.94 22.37
CA SER A 8 20.96 5.89 21.03
C SER A 8 19.59 6.53 21.03
N GLY A 9 19.26 7.17 19.94
CA GLY A 9 17.94 7.77 19.73
C GLY A 9 17.52 7.72 18.27
N SER A 10 16.22 7.85 18.02
CA SER A 10 15.64 7.94 16.69
C SER A 10 14.73 9.16 16.59
N ILE A 11 14.67 9.74 15.40
CA ILE A 11 13.73 10.81 15.06
C ILE A 11 12.94 10.35 13.87
N THR A 12 11.62 10.36 13.99
CA THR A 12 10.71 10.14 12.86
C THR A 12 10.19 11.47 12.37
N PHE A 13 10.32 11.73 11.08
CA PHE A 13 9.83 12.92 10.42
C PHE A 13 8.64 12.56 9.54
N ILE A 14 7.49 13.19 9.79
CA ILE A 14 6.26 13.03 9.02
C ILE A 14 5.97 14.38 8.36
N GLY A 15 6.09 14.44 7.03
CA GLY A 15 5.79 15.62 6.23
C GLY A 15 4.53 15.39 5.41
N THR A 16 3.79 16.47 5.17
CA THR A 16 2.61 16.45 4.30
C THR A 16 2.81 17.40 3.12
N VAL A 17 2.34 17.00 1.95
CA VAL A 17 2.28 17.84 0.75
C VAL A 17 0.87 17.78 0.19
N SER A 18 0.39 18.91 -0.34
CA SER A 18 -0.91 19.02 -0.98
C SER A 18 -0.71 19.43 -2.45
N PRO A 19 -0.63 18.46 -3.37
CA PRO A 19 -0.39 18.76 -4.76
C PRO A 19 -1.60 19.42 -5.41
N ALA A 20 -1.36 20.43 -6.25
CA ALA A 20 -2.42 21.12 -6.97
C ALA A 20 -3.20 20.14 -7.87
N GLY A 21 -4.53 20.15 -7.75
CA GLY A 21 -5.40 19.24 -8.51
C GLY A 21 -5.20 17.75 -8.24
N GLY A 22 -4.55 17.38 -7.11
CA GLY A 22 -4.24 15.99 -6.77
C GLY A 22 -3.14 15.37 -7.63
N ASN A 23 -2.38 16.15 -8.39
CA ASN A 23 -1.35 15.66 -9.29
C ASN A 23 -0.07 15.27 -8.51
N LEU A 24 0.04 14.02 -8.13
CA LEU A 24 1.21 13.46 -7.43
C LEU A 24 2.51 13.48 -8.25
N LYS A 25 2.44 13.84 -9.55
CA LYS A 25 3.61 13.96 -10.45
C LYS A 25 4.14 15.38 -10.57
N GLU A 26 3.60 16.32 -9.80
CA GLU A 26 4.16 17.68 -9.77
C GLU A 26 5.60 17.70 -9.20
N PRO A 27 6.46 18.68 -9.58
CA PRO A 27 7.87 18.69 -9.20
C PRO A 27 8.12 18.70 -7.69
N VAL A 28 7.31 19.41 -6.91
CA VAL A 28 7.45 19.51 -5.45
C VAL A 28 7.16 18.16 -4.80
N THR A 29 6.05 17.53 -5.17
CA THR A 29 5.68 16.20 -4.68
C THR A 29 6.71 15.14 -5.08
N GLU A 30 7.18 15.13 -6.32
CA GLU A 30 8.23 14.22 -6.79
C GLU A 30 9.55 14.41 -6.04
N SER A 31 9.95 15.66 -5.77
CA SER A 31 11.15 15.92 -4.99
C SER A 31 11.03 15.45 -3.54
N THR A 32 9.86 15.65 -2.93
CA THR A 32 9.57 15.18 -1.57
C THR A 32 9.57 13.65 -1.51
N LYS A 33 8.94 12.97 -2.47
CA LYS A 33 8.96 11.50 -2.59
C LYS A 33 10.37 10.94 -2.68
N LYS A 34 11.28 11.58 -3.42
CA LYS A 34 12.67 11.14 -3.53
C LYS A 34 13.42 11.20 -2.20
N ALA A 35 13.11 12.17 -1.34
CA ALA A 35 13.72 12.32 -0.03
C ALA A 35 13.12 11.35 1.01
N ALA A 36 11.88 10.90 0.83
CA ALA A 36 11.17 10.07 1.77
C ALA A 36 11.40 8.56 1.53
N ARG A 37 11.47 7.79 2.61
CA ARG A 37 11.54 6.33 2.53
C ARG A 37 10.16 5.68 2.45
N CYS A 38 9.15 6.35 2.96
CA CYS A 38 7.74 5.96 2.83
C CYS A 38 6.95 7.10 2.22
N PHE A 39 5.98 6.76 1.41
CA PHE A 39 5.01 7.68 0.84
C PHE A 39 3.62 7.06 0.85
N TYR A 40 2.65 7.80 1.34
CA TYR A 40 1.24 7.43 1.35
C TYR A 40 0.47 8.45 0.51
N GLY A 41 0.12 8.07 -0.71
CA GLY A 41 -0.67 8.88 -1.62
C GLY A 41 -2.15 8.77 -1.31
N LEU A 42 -2.84 9.87 -1.02
CA LEU A 42 -4.29 9.87 -0.92
C LEU A 42 -4.93 9.92 -2.31
N SER A 43 -5.92 9.08 -2.52
CA SER A 43 -6.63 8.95 -3.79
C SER A 43 -8.06 9.46 -3.67
N GLN A 44 -8.40 10.49 -4.45
CA GLN A 44 -9.76 10.99 -4.58
C GLN A 44 -10.72 9.89 -5.05
N ASN A 45 -10.31 9.09 -6.04
CA ASN A 45 -11.14 8.00 -6.58
C ASN A 45 -11.50 6.96 -5.50
N ARG A 46 -10.58 6.64 -4.58
CA ARG A 46 -10.88 5.74 -3.45
C ARG A 46 -11.87 6.36 -2.49
N ALA A 47 -11.70 7.64 -2.16
CA ALA A 47 -12.61 8.38 -1.31
C ALA A 47 -14.02 8.46 -1.90
N ASP A 48 -14.14 8.74 -3.20
CA ASP A 48 -15.42 8.80 -3.93
C ASP A 48 -16.15 7.44 -3.93
N LYS A 49 -15.38 6.35 -4.02
CA LYS A 49 -15.88 4.97 -3.90
C LYS A 49 -16.09 4.53 -2.44
N LYS A 50 -15.90 5.42 -1.46
CA LYS A 50 -16.01 5.13 -0.02
C LYS A 50 -15.05 3.99 0.42
N ARG A 51 -13.88 3.90 -0.20
CA ARG A 51 -12.82 2.95 0.16
C ARG A 51 -11.86 3.60 1.14
N TYR A 52 -11.91 3.20 2.39
CA TYR A 52 -11.10 3.78 3.46
C TYR A 52 -10.18 2.74 4.12
N PRO A 53 -8.96 3.13 4.55
CA PRO A 53 -8.33 4.45 4.31
C PRO A 53 -8.14 4.71 2.81
N ALA A 54 -8.33 5.97 2.38
CA ALA A 54 -8.28 6.37 0.98
C ALA A 54 -6.85 6.46 0.43
N VAL A 55 -5.96 5.63 0.92
CA VAL A 55 -4.55 5.53 0.50
C VAL A 55 -4.46 4.68 -0.77
N ASP A 56 -3.87 5.22 -1.83
CA ASP A 56 -3.65 4.47 -3.08
C ASP A 56 -2.60 3.38 -2.88
N PRO A 57 -2.93 2.09 -3.03
CA PRO A 57 -2.00 1.00 -2.77
C PRO A 57 -0.95 0.81 -3.87
N VAL A 58 -1.16 1.39 -5.06
CA VAL A 58 -0.24 1.29 -6.20
C VAL A 58 0.78 2.42 -6.17
N ASP A 59 0.33 3.66 -5.89
CA ASP A 59 1.20 4.83 -5.87
C ASP A 59 1.92 5.00 -4.53
N SER A 60 1.43 4.37 -3.47
CA SER A 60 2.08 4.37 -2.16
C SER A 60 3.19 3.34 -2.08
N TYR A 61 4.23 3.65 -1.30
CA TYR A 61 5.35 2.73 -1.10
C TYR A 61 5.99 2.86 0.27
N SER A 62 6.68 1.80 0.66
CA SER A 62 7.62 1.76 1.76
C SER A 62 8.89 1.04 1.31
N LYS A 63 10.05 1.69 1.48
CA LYS A 63 11.36 1.10 1.20
C LYS A 63 11.93 0.31 2.37
N TYR A 64 11.21 0.25 3.49
CA TYR A 64 11.68 -0.48 4.67
C TYR A 64 11.74 -1.99 4.45
N LEU A 65 10.89 -2.53 3.59
CA LEU A 65 10.93 -3.96 3.23
C LEU A 65 12.14 -4.36 2.34
N GLU A 66 13.00 -3.40 1.98
CA GLU A 66 14.25 -3.66 1.25
C GLU A 66 15.43 -3.92 2.21
N TYR A 67 15.27 -3.67 3.53
CA TYR A 67 16.33 -3.86 4.52
C TYR A 67 16.35 -5.30 5.05
N PRO A 68 17.50 -6.01 4.93
CA PRO A 68 17.62 -7.39 5.41
C PRO A 68 17.23 -7.56 6.89
N GLU A 69 17.62 -6.62 7.75
CA GLU A 69 17.32 -6.63 9.19
C GLU A 69 15.82 -6.60 9.47
N ILE A 70 15.06 -5.87 8.64
CA ILE A 70 13.59 -5.79 8.76
C ILE A 70 12.95 -7.06 8.20
N ILE A 71 13.49 -7.61 7.12
CA ILE A 71 13.01 -8.87 6.54
C ILE A 71 13.18 -9.99 7.57
N GLU A 72 14.37 -10.14 8.17
CA GLU A 72 14.65 -11.11 9.22
C GLU A 72 13.71 -10.95 10.41
N TYR A 73 13.51 -9.72 10.89
CA TYR A 73 12.58 -9.44 11.96
C TYR A 73 11.13 -9.86 11.64
N LEU A 74 10.66 -9.57 10.44
CA LEU A 74 9.30 -9.94 10.01
C LEU A 74 9.15 -11.45 9.82
N ASP A 75 10.18 -12.12 9.29
CA ASP A 75 10.23 -13.58 9.15
C ASP A 75 10.17 -14.30 10.51
N GLU A 76 10.80 -13.73 11.55
CA GLU A 76 10.73 -14.27 12.90
C GLU A 76 9.38 -13.98 13.59
N LYS A 77 8.85 -12.76 13.41
CA LYS A 77 7.66 -12.32 14.15
C LYS A 77 6.35 -12.72 13.52
N ILE A 78 6.30 -12.86 12.20
CA ILE A 78 5.07 -13.17 11.47
C ILE A 78 5.19 -14.60 10.91
N GLU A 79 5.96 -14.73 9.82
CA GLU A 79 6.26 -16.02 9.20
C GLU A 79 7.37 -15.87 8.15
N LYS A 80 8.07 -16.95 7.88
CA LYS A 80 9.10 -17.00 6.85
C LYS A 80 8.49 -16.75 5.46
N GLY A 81 9.07 -15.81 4.72
CA GLY A 81 8.60 -15.42 3.38
C GLY A 81 7.47 -14.38 3.40
N TRP A 82 7.26 -13.70 4.51
CA TRP A 82 6.26 -12.65 4.64
C TRP A 82 6.38 -11.57 3.56
N VAL A 83 7.59 -11.08 3.29
CA VAL A 83 7.84 -10.03 2.29
C VAL A 83 7.47 -10.50 0.88
N ASP A 84 7.66 -11.79 0.58
CA ASP A 84 7.24 -12.37 -0.71
C ASP A 84 5.71 -12.39 -0.86
N LYS A 85 4.98 -12.71 0.21
CA LYS A 85 3.51 -12.62 0.21
C LYS A 85 3.04 -11.20 -0.06
N VAL A 86 3.59 -10.23 0.66
CA VAL A 86 3.26 -8.80 0.47
C VAL A 86 3.58 -8.36 -0.96
N THR A 87 4.69 -8.80 -1.52
CA THR A 87 5.10 -8.48 -2.90
C THR A 87 4.14 -9.08 -3.93
N LYS A 88 3.73 -10.34 -3.74
CA LYS A 88 2.71 -10.99 -4.60
C LYS A 88 1.37 -10.26 -4.52
N THR A 89 0.94 -9.87 -3.33
CA THR A 89 -0.31 -9.12 -3.13
C THR A 89 -0.27 -7.76 -3.84
N LYS A 90 0.83 -7.01 -3.72
CA LYS A 90 1.04 -5.77 -4.48
C LYS A 90 0.99 -5.99 -6.00
N TYR A 91 1.55 -7.09 -6.47
CA TYR A 91 1.49 -7.44 -7.90
C TYR A 91 0.05 -7.69 -8.35
N ILE A 92 -0.77 -8.40 -7.55
CA ILE A 92 -2.19 -8.64 -7.85
C ILE A 92 -2.94 -7.31 -7.97
N ILE A 93 -2.75 -6.39 -7.01
CA ILE A 93 -3.40 -5.07 -7.03
C ILE A 93 -3.01 -4.27 -8.28
N ARG A 94 -1.72 -4.27 -8.64
CA ARG A 94 -1.25 -3.56 -9.84
C ARG A 94 -1.87 -4.15 -11.10
N LYS A 95 -1.89 -5.48 -11.24
CA LYS A 95 -2.51 -6.16 -12.37
C LYS A 95 -4.01 -5.91 -12.45
N GLY A 96 -4.69 -5.83 -11.31
CA GLY A 96 -6.11 -5.48 -11.27
C GLY A 96 -6.38 -4.04 -11.72
N LYS A 97 -5.50 -3.09 -11.37
CA LYS A 97 -5.58 -1.70 -11.86
C LYS A 97 -5.41 -1.64 -13.37
N ASP A 98 -4.37 -2.30 -13.91
CA ASP A 98 -4.12 -2.39 -15.36
C ASP A 98 -5.33 -3.01 -16.09
N ALA A 99 -5.89 -4.09 -15.53
CA ALA A 99 -7.07 -4.77 -16.08
C ALA A 99 -8.30 -3.86 -16.08
N TYR A 100 -8.55 -3.15 -14.98
CA TYR A 100 -9.66 -2.22 -14.87
C TYR A 100 -9.57 -1.07 -15.91
N GLU A 101 -8.36 -0.54 -16.14
CA GLU A 101 -8.14 0.47 -17.17
C GLU A 101 -8.47 -0.06 -18.56
N GLN A 102 -8.10 -1.31 -18.89
CA GLN A 102 -8.43 -1.93 -20.16
C GLN A 102 -9.93 -2.19 -20.32
N ILE A 103 -10.60 -2.66 -19.27
CA ILE A 103 -12.07 -2.86 -19.27
C ILE A 103 -12.78 -1.53 -19.51
N ASN A 104 -12.34 -0.44 -18.89
CA ASN A 104 -12.95 0.88 -19.07
C ASN A 104 -12.75 1.46 -20.50
N ILE A 105 -11.65 1.11 -21.17
CA ILE A 105 -11.38 1.60 -22.53
C ILE A 105 -12.12 0.77 -23.58
N LEU A 106 -12.12 -0.55 -23.45
CA LEU A 106 -12.62 -1.49 -24.47
C LEU A 106 -14.05 -1.96 -24.20
N GLY A 107 -14.58 -1.74 -23.00
CA GLY A 107 -15.85 -2.29 -22.52
C GLY A 107 -15.73 -3.73 -22.03
N ASP A 108 -16.72 -4.18 -21.26
CA ASP A 108 -16.75 -5.50 -20.64
C ASP A 108 -16.64 -6.64 -21.68
N ASP A 109 -17.33 -6.50 -22.80
CA ASP A 109 -17.34 -7.52 -23.88
C ASP A 109 -16.09 -7.45 -24.77
N GLY A 110 -15.31 -6.38 -24.66
CA GLY A 110 -14.14 -6.12 -25.49
C GLY A 110 -12.84 -6.72 -24.97
N VAL A 111 -12.84 -7.29 -23.76
CA VAL A 111 -11.64 -7.84 -23.11
C VAL A 111 -11.76 -9.34 -22.82
N PRO A 112 -10.64 -10.09 -22.87
CA PRO A 112 -10.65 -11.50 -22.46
C PRO A 112 -11.04 -11.68 -21.01
N MET A 113 -11.64 -12.82 -20.65
CA MET A 113 -12.05 -13.18 -19.28
C MET A 113 -10.91 -13.06 -18.25
N SER A 114 -9.67 -13.28 -18.66
CA SER A 114 -8.50 -13.14 -17.81
C SER A 114 -8.30 -11.74 -17.20
N TYR A 115 -8.80 -10.68 -17.86
CA TYR A 115 -8.78 -9.32 -17.32
C TYR A 115 -9.81 -9.17 -16.19
N HIS A 116 -11.01 -9.72 -16.37
CA HIS A 116 -12.03 -9.75 -15.33
C HIS A 116 -11.55 -10.51 -14.10
N GLU A 117 -10.90 -11.67 -14.27
CA GLU A 117 -10.32 -12.43 -13.16
C GLU A 117 -9.25 -11.64 -12.41
N GLN A 118 -8.36 -10.92 -13.11
CA GLN A 118 -7.35 -10.08 -12.49
C GLN A 118 -7.98 -8.94 -11.71
N TYR A 119 -8.99 -8.29 -12.26
CA TYR A 119 -9.73 -7.23 -11.61
C TYR A 119 -10.44 -7.75 -10.34
N TRP A 120 -11.17 -8.86 -10.42
CA TRP A 120 -11.87 -9.44 -9.26
C TRP A 120 -10.92 -9.89 -8.15
N LYS A 121 -9.77 -10.47 -8.48
CA LYS A 121 -8.73 -10.80 -7.50
C LYS A 121 -8.23 -9.55 -6.78
N SER A 122 -8.02 -8.47 -7.50
CA SER A 122 -7.62 -7.18 -6.92
C SER A 122 -8.70 -6.58 -6.02
N GLU A 123 -9.97 -6.63 -6.44
CA GLU A 123 -11.11 -6.18 -5.64
C GLU A 123 -11.24 -6.99 -4.33
N LEU A 124 -11.04 -8.31 -4.40
CA LEU A 124 -11.05 -9.16 -3.21
C LEU A 124 -9.96 -8.73 -2.21
N VAL A 125 -8.74 -8.49 -2.68
CA VAL A 125 -7.64 -7.98 -1.85
C VAL A 125 -7.99 -6.61 -1.26
N ASP A 126 -8.60 -5.73 -2.03
CA ASP A 126 -8.99 -4.41 -1.55
C ASP A 126 -10.04 -4.51 -0.44
N PHE A 127 -11.05 -5.35 -0.60
CA PHE A 127 -12.10 -5.52 0.41
C PHE A 127 -11.62 -6.22 1.68
N VAL A 128 -10.79 -7.25 1.55
CA VAL A 128 -10.39 -8.07 2.71
C VAL A 128 -9.25 -7.43 3.48
N ILE A 129 -8.29 -6.78 2.78
CA ILE A 129 -7.04 -6.35 3.40
C ILE A 129 -6.94 -4.83 3.52
N LEU A 130 -7.28 -4.11 2.45
CA LEU A 130 -7.00 -2.67 2.39
C LEU A 130 -8.12 -1.82 2.97
N GLN A 131 -9.37 -2.28 2.89
CA GLN A 131 -10.48 -1.55 3.47
C GLN A 131 -10.58 -1.86 4.96
N GLN A 132 -10.47 -0.81 5.79
CA GLN A 132 -10.53 -0.90 7.24
C GLN A 132 -11.36 0.23 7.79
N ASP A 133 -12.14 -0.05 8.83
CA ASP A 133 -12.92 0.97 9.54
C ASP A 133 -12.10 1.50 10.73
N ALA A 134 -11.69 2.76 10.66
CA ALA A 134 -10.93 3.40 11.73
C ALA A 134 -11.71 3.57 13.05
N PHE A 135 -13.04 3.41 13.02
CA PHE A 135 -13.92 3.49 14.19
C PHE A 135 -14.23 2.11 14.80
N ASP A 136 -13.87 1.03 14.13
CA ASP A 136 -13.92 -0.32 14.67
C ASP A 136 -12.68 -0.60 15.54
N GLU A 137 -12.88 -1.16 16.74
CA GLU A 137 -11.78 -1.42 17.68
C GLU A 137 -10.73 -2.39 17.13
N ILE A 138 -11.16 -3.34 16.30
CA ILE A 138 -10.29 -4.36 15.74
C ILE A 138 -9.55 -3.80 14.52
N ASP A 139 -10.26 -3.13 13.61
CA ASP A 139 -9.66 -2.54 12.40
C ASP A 139 -8.75 -1.36 12.72
N GLY A 140 -9.09 -0.56 13.74
CA GLY A 140 -8.31 0.59 14.20
C GLY A 140 -6.90 0.26 14.71
N SER A 141 -6.66 -1.01 15.08
CA SER A 141 -5.36 -1.48 15.55
C SER A 141 -5.05 -2.90 15.05
N THR A 142 -5.20 -3.15 13.76
CA THR A 142 -4.98 -4.47 13.16
C THR A 142 -3.60 -5.03 13.47
N PRO A 143 -3.46 -6.03 14.37
CA PRO A 143 -2.18 -6.60 14.75
C PRO A 143 -1.58 -7.45 13.63
N LEU A 144 -0.28 -7.74 13.73
CA LEU A 144 0.46 -8.50 12.72
C LEU A 144 -0.11 -9.90 12.49
N GLU A 145 -0.60 -10.55 13.54
CA GLU A 145 -1.22 -11.87 13.47
C GLU A 145 -2.51 -11.85 12.63
N ARG A 146 -3.31 -10.78 12.76
CA ARG A 146 -4.51 -10.60 11.94
C ARG A 146 -4.13 -10.31 10.49
N GLN A 147 -3.13 -9.44 10.25
CA GLN A 147 -2.64 -9.18 8.89
C GLN A 147 -2.18 -10.47 8.21
N LYS A 148 -1.55 -11.37 8.95
CA LYS A 148 -1.17 -12.70 8.46
C LYS A 148 -2.39 -13.50 8.01
N LEU A 149 -3.40 -13.61 8.87
CA LEU A 149 -4.65 -14.35 8.55
C LEU A 149 -5.39 -13.78 7.34
N MET A 150 -5.29 -12.46 7.13
CA MET A 150 -5.92 -11.79 5.97
C MET A 150 -5.17 -12.06 4.66
N LEU A 151 -3.87 -12.41 4.73
CA LEU A 151 -3.04 -12.71 3.56
C LEU A 151 -2.91 -14.21 3.24
N ASP A 152 -3.30 -15.09 4.17
CA ASP A 152 -3.35 -16.54 3.98
C ASP A 152 -4.58 -16.96 3.16
#